data_94534294781f1a3dff0ac9c24dceb686
#
_entry.id   94534294781f1a3dff0ac9c24dceb686
#
_cell.length_a   1.000
_cell.length_b   1.000
_cell.length_c   1.000
_cell.angle_alpha   90.00
_cell.angle_beta   90.00
_cell.angle_gamma   90.00
#
_symmetry.space_group_name_H-M   'P 1'
#
loop_
_entity.id
_entity.type
_entity.pdbx_description
1 polymer ?
#
loop_
_entity_poly.entity_id
_entity_poly.type
_entity_poly.pdbx_seq_one_letter_code
_entity_poly.pdbx_strand_id
1 'polypeptide(L)'
;MADVVVYVHGVVGRTSGAHAADYRAIHKGLRKAGVQMPSLTDSVTVEWGWPTPEAAHTGDLALAQERLALALAQSPSGDRLTGFLVRPLRQLIQYGWSDIVYYTSAEGEAAARHDAWTQILNRVPTDEAIDLTVISHSLGSLLAHDFLFYLFSGKRQAERSQVCSNSAQWDGAEVNWRLRRLVTMGSPLGPLLVRAPGFVNRLAHEPPPWLDPADIGLNDIAHSGARPLWLNVWDRHDVVSFPVSGIYGAGDRIRDLYPDVSDWPPRAHGRYWKSRKVHKTLARFWDS
;
A
#
# COMPACT_ATOMS: atom_id res chain seq x y z
N MET A 1 1.66 -25.53 4.85
CA MET A 1 2.05 -24.14 5.05
C MET A 1 2.02 -23.46 3.70
N ALA A 2 1.18 -22.49 3.51
CA ALA A 2 1.00 -21.85 2.22
C ALA A 2 1.65 -20.44 2.23
N ASP A 3 2.37 -20.13 1.15
CA ASP A 3 2.85 -18.76 0.87
C ASP A 3 1.78 -18.02 0.09
N VAL A 4 1.30 -16.89 0.63
CA VAL A 4 0.30 -16.05 -0.04
C VAL A 4 0.91 -14.69 -0.37
N VAL A 5 0.72 -14.24 -1.61
CA VAL A 5 1.12 -12.90 -2.05
C VAL A 5 -0.12 -12.03 -2.23
N VAL A 6 -0.13 -10.88 -1.57
CA VAL A 6 -1.16 -9.86 -1.70
C VAL A 6 -0.59 -8.66 -2.43
N TYR A 7 -1.23 -8.25 -3.52
CA TYR A 7 -0.89 -7.05 -4.28
C TYR A 7 -1.87 -5.93 -3.99
N VAL A 8 -1.35 -4.75 -3.64
CA VAL A 8 -2.15 -3.57 -3.32
C VAL A 8 -1.69 -2.39 -4.18
N HIS A 9 -2.54 -1.97 -5.11
CA HIS A 9 -2.23 -0.82 -5.97
C HIS A 9 -2.38 0.52 -5.25
N GLY A 10 -1.86 1.58 -5.88
CA GLY A 10 -2.05 2.96 -5.44
C GLY A 10 -3.38 3.55 -5.87
N VAL A 11 -3.35 4.84 -6.16
CA VAL A 11 -4.50 5.59 -6.68
C VAL A 11 -5.04 5.00 -7.97
N VAL A 12 -6.34 4.85 -8.06
CA VAL A 12 -7.03 4.18 -9.16
C VAL A 12 -7.48 5.15 -10.25
N GLY A 13 -7.19 4.78 -11.51
CA GLY A 13 -8.05 5.21 -12.61
C GLY A 13 -9.37 4.42 -12.57
N ARG A 14 -10.46 5.05 -12.95
CA ARG A 14 -11.89 4.66 -12.83
C ARG A 14 -12.32 3.30 -13.42
N THR A 15 -11.45 2.34 -13.67
CA THR A 15 -11.82 1.06 -14.28
C THR A 15 -11.33 -0.11 -13.45
N SER A 16 -12.24 -0.99 -13.06
CA SER A 16 -11.91 -2.30 -12.48
C SER A 16 -10.89 -3.03 -13.34
N GLY A 17 -9.93 -3.69 -12.70
CA GLY A 17 -8.86 -4.42 -13.39
C GLY A 17 -7.75 -3.56 -14.02
N ALA A 18 -7.77 -2.22 -13.83
CA ALA A 18 -6.74 -1.32 -14.38
C ALA A 18 -5.32 -1.73 -13.95
N HIS A 19 -5.16 -2.26 -12.75
CA HIS A 19 -3.88 -2.66 -12.18
C HIS A 19 -3.45 -4.10 -12.48
N ALA A 20 -4.31 -4.92 -13.07
CA ALA A 20 -3.98 -6.31 -13.40
C ALA A 20 -2.72 -6.44 -14.28
N ALA A 21 -2.46 -5.48 -15.16
CA ALA A 21 -1.25 -5.44 -15.98
C ALA A 21 0.01 -5.13 -15.15
N ASP A 22 -0.12 -4.30 -14.13
CA ASP A 22 0.97 -3.92 -13.23
C ASP A 22 1.34 -5.07 -12.30
N TYR A 23 0.35 -5.76 -11.74
CA TYR A 23 0.56 -6.98 -10.95
C TYR A 23 1.25 -8.08 -11.76
N ARG A 24 0.78 -8.32 -12.99
CA ARG A 24 1.47 -9.26 -13.90
C ARG A 24 2.91 -8.85 -14.20
N ALA A 25 3.17 -7.57 -14.35
CA ALA A 25 4.51 -7.06 -14.67
C ALA A 25 5.50 -7.31 -13.53
N ILE A 26 5.17 -6.94 -12.29
CA ILE A 26 6.04 -7.17 -11.12
C ILE A 26 6.21 -8.67 -10.85
N HIS A 27 5.12 -9.43 -10.86
CA HIS A 27 5.15 -10.88 -10.65
C HIS A 27 6.08 -11.58 -11.65
N LYS A 28 5.88 -11.34 -12.95
CA LYS A 28 6.74 -11.86 -14.02
C LYS A 28 8.20 -11.38 -13.87
N GLY A 29 8.36 -10.11 -13.47
CA GLY A 29 9.68 -9.50 -13.30
C GLY A 29 10.48 -10.13 -12.17
N LEU A 30 9.87 -10.37 -11.03
CA LEU A 30 10.49 -11.04 -9.88
C LEU A 30 10.83 -12.50 -10.20
N ARG A 31 9.92 -13.26 -10.78
CA ARG A 31 10.20 -14.63 -11.22
C ARG A 31 11.36 -14.69 -12.23
N LYS A 32 11.39 -13.77 -13.19
CA LYS A 32 12.51 -13.67 -14.14
C LYS A 32 13.83 -13.29 -13.49
N ALA A 33 13.78 -12.61 -12.36
CA ALA A 33 14.96 -12.26 -11.56
C ALA A 33 15.37 -13.38 -10.58
N GLY A 34 14.70 -14.53 -10.59
CA GLY A 34 15.04 -15.72 -9.79
C GLY A 34 14.23 -15.88 -8.51
N VAL A 35 13.29 -14.99 -8.22
CA VAL A 35 12.47 -15.08 -7.02
C VAL A 35 11.45 -16.22 -7.15
N GLN A 36 11.41 -17.08 -6.16
CA GLN A 36 10.36 -18.10 -6.02
C GLN A 36 9.08 -17.43 -5.53
N MET A 37 8.02 -17.51 -6.33
CA MET A 37 6.73 -16.94 -6.02
C MET A 37 5.61 -17.94 -6.34
N PRO A 38 4.53 -17.97 -5.55
CA PRO A 38 3.33 -18.73 -5.90
C PRO A 38 2.78 -18.25 -7.25
N SER A 39 1.87 -19.00 -7.84
CA SER A 39 1.20 -18.57 -9.06
C SER A 39 0.45 -17.25 -8.85
N LEU A 40 0.32 -16.44 -9.90
CA LEU A 40 -0.47 -15.21 -9.80
C LEU A 40 -1.96 -15.51 -9.55
N THR A 41 -2.45 -16.67 -10.00
CA THR A 41 -3.82 -17.13 -9.71
C THR A 41 -4.04 -17.46 -8.24
N ASP A 42 -2.97 -17.85 -7.54
CA ASP A 42 -2.97 -18.16 -6.10
C ASP A 42 -2.63 -16.93 -5.24
N SER A 43 -2.48 -15.77 -5.89
CA SER A 43 -2.23 -14.49 -5.24
C SER A 43 -3.52 -13.70 -5.10
N VAL A 44 -3.57 -12.81 -4.10
CA VAL A 44 -4.68 -11.87 -3.92
C VAL A 44 -4.32 -10.55 -4.58
N THR A 45 -5.17 -10.07 -5.45
CA THR A 45 -5.07 -8.73 -6.03
C THR A 45 -6.17 -7.87 -5.43
N VAL A 46 -5.78 -6.91 -4.60
CA VAL A 46 -6.72 -6.02 -3.93
C VAL A 46 -7.07 -4.88 -4.89
N GLU A 47 -8.36 -4.71 -5.14
CA GLU A 47 -8.91 -3.55 -5.83
C GLU A 47 -9.62 -2.69 -4.79
N TRP A 48 -9.22 -1.45 -4.64
CA TRP A 48 -9.76 -0.51 -3.68
C TRP A 48 -9.77 0.91 -4.27
N GLY A 49 -10.42 1.83 -3.59
CA GLY A 49 -10.50 3.22 -4.02
C GLY A 49 -11.89 3.58 -4.54
N TRP A 50 -11.99 4.67 -5.28
CA TRP A 50 -13.25 5.25 -5.74
C TRP A 50 -14.28 4.20 -6.18
N PRO A 51 -15.55 4.40 -5.85
CA PRO A 51 -16.48 3.33 -5.62
C PRO A 51 -16.52 2.32 -6.76
N THR A 52 -16.36 1.07 -6.40
CA THR A 52 -17.00 0.02 -7.19
C THR A 52 -18.50 0.32 -7.23
N PRO A 53 -19.21 0.04 -8.33
CA PRO A 53 -20.66 0.27 -8.43
C PRO A 53 -21.46 -0.37 -7.30
N GLU A 54 -20.92 -1.35 -6.61
CA GLU A 54 -21.53 -2.08 -5.51
C GLU A 54 -21.31 -1.41 -4.15
N ALA A 55 -20.20 -0.71 -3.96
CA ALA A 55 -19.98 0.19 -2.82
C ALA A 55 -20.51 1.58 -3.15
N ALA A 56 -21.74 1.67 -3.59
CA ALA A 56 -22.40 2.94 -3.84
C ALA A 56 -22.54 3.73 -2.54
N HIS A 57 -21.43 4.28 -2.09
CA HIS A 57 -21.44 5.39 -1.16
C HIS A 57 -22.05 6.58 -1.91
N THR A 58 -23.37 6.58 -1.95
CA THR A 58 -24.22 7.68 -2.39
C THR A 58 -24.08 8.89 -1.46
N GLY A 59 -22.93 9.00 -0.78
CA GLY A 59 -22.66 10.10 0.12
C GLY A 59 -22.23 11.36 -0.60
N ASP A 60 -22.48 12.49 0.02
CA ASP A 60 -22.11 13.84 -0.45
C ASP A 60 -20.61 13.96 -0.78
N LEU A 61 -19.75 13.19 -0.10
CA LEU A 61 -18.30 13.17 -0.33
C LEU A 61 -17.96 12.65 -1.74
N ALA A 62 -18.58 11.55 -2.18
CA ALA A 62 -18.38 10.99 -3.51
C ALA A 62 -18.79 11.97 -4.59
N LEU A 63 -19.96 12.61 -4.42
CA LEU A 63 -20.45 13.65 -5.33
C LEU A 63 -19.55 14.88 -5.32
N ALA A 64 -19.06 15.30 -4.15
CA ALA A 64 -18.16 16.43 -4.00
C ALA A 64 -16.83 16.21 -4.73
N GLN A 65 -16.25 15.02 -4.60
CA GLN A 65 -15.01 14.65 -5.30
C GLN A 65 -15.19 14.61 -6.81
N GLU A 66 -16.30 14.05 -7.31
CA GLU A 66 -16.58 14.04 -8.74
C GLU A 66 -16.70 15.48 -9.28
N ARG A 67 -17.43 16.34 -8.59
CA ARG A 67 -17.57 17.75 -8.95
C ARG A 67 -16.24 18.49 -8.91
N LEU A 68 -15.42 18.24 -7.89
CA LEU A 68 -14.08 18.81 -7.77
C LEU A 68 -13.18 18.35 -8.93
N ALA A 69 -13.20 17.06 -9.25
CA ALA A 69 -12.44 16.51 -10.36
C ALA A 69 -12.86 17.13 -11.71
N LEU A 70 -14.16 17.30 -11.93
CA LEU A 70 -14.69 17.97 -13.12
C LEU A 70 -14.29 19.45 -13.17
N ALA A 71 -14.37 20.18 -12.05
CA ALA A 71 -13.97 21.59 -11.98
C ALA A 71 -12.47 21.77 -12.26
N LEU A 72 -11.62 20.91 -11.72
CA LEU A 72 -10.18 20.92 -11.96
C LEU A 72 -9.83 20.54 -13.40
N ALA A 73 -10.58 19.65 -14.03
CA ALA A 73 -10.40 19.27 -15.43
C ALA A 73 -10.75 20.40 -16.41
N GLN A 74 -11.66 21.31 -16.03
CA GLN A 74 -12.06 22.47 -16.83
C GLN A 74 -11.11 23.66 -16.72
N SER A 75 -10.10 23.60 -15.83
CA SER A 75 -9.11 24.68 -15.72
C SER A 75 -8.35 24.84 -17.02
N PRO A 76 -8.19 26.08 -17.56
CA PRO A 76 -7.46 26.32 -18.80
C PRO A 76 -6.06 25.70 -18.72
N SER A 77 -5.74 24.83 -19.66
CA SER A 77 -4.38 24.34 -19.82
C SER A 77 -3.52 25.48 -20.35
N GLY A 78 -2.53 25.89 -19.56
CA GLY A 78 -1.49 26.81 -20.04
C GLY A 78 -0.79 26.26 -21.29
N ASP A 79 0.16 27.03 -21.83
CA ASP A 79 0.91 26.72 -23.05
C ASP A 79 1.26 25.23 -23.20
N ARG A 80 1.31 24.74 -24.43
CA ARG A 80 1.58 23.31 -24.77
C ARG A 80 2.80 22.73 -24.02
N LEU A 81 3.84 23.53 -23.79
CA LEU A 81 5.05 23.10 -23.08
C LEU A 81 4.80 22.89 -21.58
N THR A 82 4.13 23.83 -20.93
CA THR A 82 3.70 23.73 -19.52
C THR A 82 2.69 22.60 -19.34
N GLY A 83 1.79 22.41 -20.31
CA GLY A 83 0.83 21.30 -20.29
C GLY A 83 1.48 19.94 -20.32
N PHE A 84 2.56 19.75 -21.07
CA PHE A 84 3.28 18.49 -21.15
C PHE A 84 4.01 18.14 -19.84
N LEU A 85 4.59 19.13 -19.17
CA LEU A 85 5.31 18.94 -17.90
C LEU A 85 4.38 18.85 -16.70
N VAL A 86 3.32 19.65 -16.69
CA VAL A 86 2.42 19.80 -15.55
C VAL A 86 1.25 18.82 -15.59
N ARG A 87 0.83 18.33 -16.77
CA ARG A 87 -0.31 17.43 -16.91
C ARG A 87 -0.19 16.13 -16.10
N PRO A 88 0.94 15.39 -16.14
CA PRO A 88 1.10 14.20 -15.32
C PRO A 88 1.09 14.50 -13.81
N LEU A 89 1.72 15.62 -13.41
CA LEU A 89 1.72 16.08 -12.02
C LEU A 89 0.32 16.52 -11.57
N ARG A 90 -0.41 17.23 -12.42
CA ARG A 90 -1.82 17.58 -12.18
C ARG A 90 -2.71 16.36 -12.04
N GLN A 91 -2.53 15.35 -12.89
CA GLN A 91 -3.28 14.11 -12.78
C GLN A 91 -2.95 13.37 -11.49
N LEU A 92 -1.68 13.27 -11.11
CA LEU A 92 -1.27 12.67 -9.85
C LEU A 92 -1.85 13.44 -8.65
N ILE A 93 -1.81 14.76 -8.68
CA ILE A 93 -2.41 15.60 -7.63
C ILE A 93 -3.93 15.45 -7.66
N GLN A 94 -4.58 15.58 -8.81
CA GLN A 94 -6.01 15.57 -8.93
C GLN A 94 -6.65 14.25 -8.48
N TYR A 95 -6.11 13.13 -8.95
CA TYR A 95 -6.60 11.80 -8.57
C TYR A 95 -6.01 11.35 -7.24
N GLY A 96 -4.72 11.59 -7.00
CA GLY A 96 -4.05 11.23 -5.77
C GLY A 96 -4.58 11.98 -4.55
N TRP A 97 -4.85 13.28 -4.67
CA TRP A 97 -5.45 14.05 -3.57
C TRP A 97 -6.89 13.61 -3.27
N SER A 98 -7.69 13.34 -4.29
CA SER A 98 -9.05 12.84 -4.07
C SER A 98 -9.05 11.54 -3.28
N ASP A 99 -8.18 10.59 -3.66
CA ASP A 99 -8.08 9.31 -2.97
C ASP A 99 -7.42 9.45 -1.59
N ILE A 100 -6.44 10.36 -1.44
CA ILE A 100 -5.85 10.67 -0.14
C ILE A 100 -6.91 11.28 0.79
N VAL A 101 -7.65 12.29 0.33
CA VAL A 101 -8.72 12.92 1.12
C VAL A 101 -9.81 11.91 1.47
N TYR A 102 -10.22 11.08 0.52
CA TYR A 102 -11.16 10.01 0.76
C TYR A 102 -10.63 9.02 1.80
N TYR A 103 -9.43 8.48 1.59
CA TYR A 103 -8.82 7.52 2.51
C TYR A 103 -8.53 8.11 3.90
N THR A 104 -8.29 9.40 4.01
CA THR A 104 -8.07 10.09 5.30
C THR A 104 -9.35 10.53 5.99
N SER A 105 -10.51 10.45 5.33
CA SER A 105 -11.80 10.60 5.98
C SER A 105 -12.16 9.33 6.75
N ALA A 106 -12.89 9.45 7.87
CA ALA A 106 -13.29 8.31 8.67
C ALA A 106 -14.12 7.27 7.87
N GLU A 107 -15.00 7.75 6.99
CA GLU A 107 -15.83 6.92 6.13
C GLU A 107 -15.02 6.22 5.04
N GLY A 108 -14.13 6.95 4.37
CA GLY A 108 -13.33 6.42 3.27
C GLY A 108 -12.27 5.42 3.76
N GLU A 109 -11.65 5.69 4.90
CA GLU A 109 -10.72 4.77 5.53
C GLU A 109 -11.41 3.45 5.90
N ALA A 110 -12.58 3.53 6.53
CA ALA A 110 -13.35 2.34 6.90
C ALA A 110 -13.79 1.54 5.67
N ALA A 111 -14.28 2.21 4.63
CA ALA A 111 -14.72 1.56 3.40
C ALA A 111 -13.56 0.89 2.65
N ALA A 112 -12.46 1.60 2.43
CA ALA A 112 -11.30 1.05 1.72
C ALA A 112 -10.68 -0.14 2.45
N ARG A 113 -10.63 -0.08 3.79
CA ARG A 113 -10.16 -1.20 4.61
C ARG A 113 -11.12 -2.39 4.53
N HIS A 114 -12.42 -2.14 4.64
CA HIS A 114 -13.43 -3.20 4.54
C HIS A 114 -13.33 -3.93 3.20
N ASP A 115 -13.24 -3.19 2.10
CA ASP A 115 -13.13 -3.77 0.76
C ASP A 115 -11.86 -4.60 0.61
N ALA A 116 -10.71 -4.07 1.06
CA ALA A 116 -9.44 -4.79 1.01
C ALA A 116 -9.46 -6.05 1.87
N TRP A 117 -9.98 -5.97 3.10
CA TRP A 117 -10.11 -7.08 4.01
C TRP A 117 -11.00 -8.18 3.45
N THR A 118 -12.17 -7.83 2.94
CA THR A 118 -13.12 -8.77 2.35
C THR A 118 -12.49 -9.55 1.20
N GLN A 119 -11.75 -8.87 0.31
CA GLN A 119 -11.06 -9.52 -0.79
C GLN A 119 -9.95 -10.47 -0.33
N ILE A 120 -9.21 -10.11 0.72
CA ILE A 120 -8.15 -10.97 1.27
C ILE A 120 -8.76 -12.17 1.99
N LEU A 121 -9.73 -11.95 2.88
CA LEU A 121 -10.37 -13.02 3.65
C LEU A 121 -11.14 -14.03 2.79
N ASN A 122 -11.73 -13.59 1.68
CA ASN A 122 -12.40 -14.47 0.73
C ASN A 122 -11.45 -15.42 0.00
N ARG A 123 -10.14 -15.17 0.04
CA ARG A 123 -9.14 -15.95 -0.72
C ARG A 123 -8.09 -16.61 0.14
N VAL A 124 -7.86 -16.10 1.35
CA VAL A 124 -6.81 -16.58 2.26
C VAL A 124 -7.48 -17.28 3.44
N PRO A 125 -7.26 -18.59 3.63
CA PRO A 125 -7.80 -19.32 4.78
C PRO A 125 -7.37 -18.68 6.10
N THR A 126 -8.30 -18.54 7.04
CA THR A 126 -8.03 -17.94 8.36
C THR A 126 -7.50 -18.94 9.37
N ASP A 127 -7.82 -20.21 9.20
CA ASP A 127 -7.47 -21.34 10.08
C ASP A 127 -6.16 -22.05 9.70
N GLU A 128 -5.62 -21.74 8.53
CA GLU A 128 -4.34 -22.30 8.09
C GLU A 128 -3.14 -21.43 8.47
N ALA A 129 -1.98 -22.08 8.62
CA ALA A 129 -0.70 -21.38 8.81
C ALA A 129 -0.25 -20.75 7.48
N ILE A 130 -0.29 -19.43 7.40
CA ILE A 130 0.01 -18.66 6.20
C ILE A 130 1.22 -17.75 6.42
N ASP A 131 2.20 -17.81 5.52
CA ASP A 131 3.27 -16.83 5.38
C ASP A 131 2.87 -15.78 4.35
N LEU A 132 2.64 -14.53 4.82
CA LEU A 132 2.10 -13.45 4.04
C LEU A 132 3.21 -12.59 3.43
N THR A 133 3.17 -12.39 2.13
CA THR A 133 3.97 -11.38 1.40
C THR A 133 3.03 -10.32 0.85
N VAL A 134 3.23 -9.05 1.24
CA VAL A 134 2.44 -7.92 0.75
C VAL A 134 3.29 -7.06 -0.16
N ILE A 135 2.83 -6.82 -1.38
CA ILE A 135 3.50 -5.96 -2.37
C ILE A 135 2.56 -4.80 -2.71
N SER A 136 2.98 -3.61 -2.39
CA SER A 136 2.14 -2.41 -2.48
C SER A 136 2.84 -1.26 -3.19
N HIS A 137 2.04 -0.32 -3.70
CA HIS A 137 2.55 0.85 -4.42
C HIS A 137 1.76 2.10 -4.06
N SER A 138 2.46 3.25 -3.98
CA SER A 138 1.84 4.56 -3.76
C SER A 138 0.93 4.56 -2.53
N LEU A 139 -0.26 5.12 -2.61
CA LEU A 139 -1.25 5.15 -1.52
C LEU A 139 -1.66 3.74 -1.05
N GLY A 140 -1.58 2.72 -1.91
CA GLY A 140 -1.80 1.33 -1.50
C GLY A 140 -0.79 0.82 -0.46
N SER A 141 0.37 1.47 -0.32
CA SER A 141 1.30 1.14 0.76
C SER A 141 0.79 1.60 2.13
N LEU A 142 0.00 2.67 2.18
CA LEU A 142 -0.66 3.09 3.41
C LEU A 142 -1.76 2.10 3.80
N LEU A 143 -2.59 1.68 2.83
CA LEU A 143 -3.61 0.65 3.06
C LEU A 143 -2.97 -0.68 3.51
N ALA A 144 -1.88 -1.09 2.87
CA ALA A 144 -1.13 -2.30 3.26
C ALA A 144 -0.54 -2.19 4.67
N HIS A 145 0.03 -1.03 5.02
CA HIS A 145 0.54 -0.75 6.36
C HIS A 145 -0.58 -0.83 7.41
N ASP A 146 -1.70 -0.19 7.17
CA ASP A 146 -2.84 -0.21 8.09
C ASP A 146 -3.42 -1.62 8.23
N PHE A 147 -3.51 -2.36 7.13
CA PHE A 147 -3.89 -3.76 7.16
C PHE A 147 -3.00 -4.57 8.11
N LEU A 148 -1.68 -4.48 7.96
CA LEU A 148 -0.73 -5.19 8.82
C LEU A 148 -0.78 -4.70 10.27
N PHE A 149 -0.94 -3.38 10.48
CA PHE A 149 -1.08 -2.82 11.80
C PHE A 149 -2.33 -3.33 12.52
N TYR A 150 -3.47 -3.41 11.85
CA TYR A 150 -4.69 -3.98 12.41
C TYR A 150 -4.56 -5.49 12.63
N LEU A 151 -3.78 -6.18 11.79
CA LEU A 151 -3.57 -7.61 11.90
C LEU A 151 -2.69 -7.98 13.09
N PHE A 152 -1.59 -7.26 13.31
CA PHE A 152 -0.53 -7.65 14.24
C PHE A 152 -0.46 -6.78 15.51
N SER A 153 -0.97 -5.55 15.50
CA SER A 153 -0.91 -4.70 16.70
C SER A 153 -1.92 -5.13 17.75
N GLY A 154 -1.43 -5.58 18.89
CA GLY A 154 -2.27 -5.85 20.06
C GLY A 154 -2.98 -4.60 20.62
N LYS A 155 -2.47 -3.41 20.33
CA LYS A 155 -3.03 -2.13 20.81
C LYS A 155 -4.38 -1.80 20.20
N ARG A 156 -4.67 -2.31 18.98
CA ARG A 156 -5.93 -2.07 18.26
C ARG A 156 -6.86 -3.27 18.21
N GLN A 157 -6.58 -4.31 18.97
CA GLN A 157 -7.45 -5.49 19.00
C GLN A 157 -8.87 -5.14 19.49
N ALA A 158 -9.00 -4.18 20.41
CA ALA A 158 -10.29 -3.66 20.86
C ALA A 158 -11.00 -2.79 19.78
N GLU A 159 -10.25 -2.10 18.92
CA GLU A 159 -10.80 -1.30 17.82
C GLU A 159 -11.20 -2.15 16.63
N ARG A 160 -10.61 -3.35 16.45
CA ARG A 160 -11.00 -4.34 15.42
C ARG A 160 -12.49 -4.66 15.49
N SER A 161 -13.03 -4.87 16.69
CA SER A 161 -14.44 -5.19 16.87
C SER A 161 -15.38 -4.06 16.44
N GLN A 162 -14.94 -2.80 16.53
CA GLN A 162 -15.75 -1.64 16.11
C GLN A 162 -15.70 -1.41 14.59
N VAL A 163 -14.55 -1.58 13.96
CA VAL A 163 -14.36 -1.34 12.52
C VAL A 163 -14.91 -2.48 11.69
N CYS A 164 -14.89 -3.69 12.21
CA CYS A 164 -15.38 -4.91 11.55
C CYS A 164 -16.78 -5.32 12.00
N SER A 165 -17.45 -4.53 12.83
CA SER A 165 -18.80 -4.85 13.36
C SER A 165 -19.88 -4.99 12.27
N ASN A 166 -19.60 -4.54 11.06
CA ASN A 166 -20.49 -4.71 9.91
C ASN A 166 -20.12 -5.88 8.99
N SER A 167 -19.00 -6.58 9.22
CA SER A 167 -18.66 -7.81 8.50
C SER A 167 -18.75 -9.00 9.45
N ALA A 168 -19.79 -9.78 9.32
CA ALA A 168 -20.03 -11.02 10.08
C ALA A 168 -18.90 -12.07 9.94
N GLN A 169 -17.85 -11.79 9.18
CA GLN A 169 -16.75 -12.70 8.91
C GLN A 169 -15.48 -12.41 9.75
N TRP A 170 -15.40 -11.24 10.39
CA TRP A 170 -14.22 -10.87 11.19
C TRP A 170 -14.43 -10.98 12.70
N ASP A 171 -15.53 -11.50 13.14
CA ASP A 171 -15.90 -11.66 14.56
C ASP A 171 -14.90 -12.60 15.29
N GLY A 172 -13.73 -12.06 15.61
CA GLY A 172 -12.79 -12.70 16.53
C GLY A 172 -12.05 -13.94 16.01
N ALA A 173 -12.09 -14.22 14.72
CA ALA A 173 -11.30 -15.31 14.17
C ALA A 173 -9.81 -14.98 14.33
N GLU A 174 -9.14 -15.69 15.22
CA GLU A 174 -7.69 -15.66 15.30
C GLU A 174 -7.13 -16.21 13.98
N VAL A 175 -6.52 -15.32 13.20
CA VAL A 175 -5.84 -15.76 11.97
C VAL A 175 -4.46 -16.32 12.32
N ASN A 176 -4.14 -17.47 11.78
CA ASN A 176 -2.83 -18.07 11.91
C ASN A 176 -1.89 -17.60 10.77
N TRP A 177 -1.76 -16.28 10.64
CA TRP A 177 -0.91 -15.67 9.63
C TRP A 177 0.33 -15.05 10.24
N ARG A 178 1.43 -15.06 9.49
CA ARG A 178 2.68 -14.38 9.84
C ARG A 178 3.15 -13.55 8.66
N LEU A 179 3.72 -12.39 8.94
CA LEU A 179 4.36 -11.60 7.90
C LEU A 179 5.68 -12.28 7.51
N ARG A 180 5.85 -12.54 6.23
CA ARG A 180 7.13 -12.95 5.67
C ARG A 180 7.82 -11.76 5.02
N ARG A 181 7.07 -10.93 4.29
CA ARG A 181 7.65 -9.80 3.57
C ARG A 181 6.63 -8.68 3.33
N LEU A 182 7.07 -7.45 3.54
CA LEU A 182 6.39 -6.25 3.08
C LEU A 182 7.26 -5.58 2.01
N VAL A 183 6.68 -5.30 0.85
CA VAL A 183 7.30 -4.51 -0.21
C VAL A 183 6.44 -3.28 -0.43
N THR A 184 7.02 -2.10 -0.24
CA THR A 184 6.38 -0.82 -0.56
C THR A 184 7.17 -0.13 -1.67
N MET A 185 6.49 0.42 -2.65
CA MET A 185 7.09 1.07 -3.81
C MET A 185 6.45 2.44 -4.04
N GLY A 186 7.25 3.49 -4.19
CA GLY A 186 6.72 4.83 -4.41
C GLY A 186 5.81 5.29 -3.27
N SER A 187 6.17 5.00 -2.02
CA SER A 187 5.28 5.11 -0.86
C SER A 187 5.26 6.51 -0.24
N PRO A 188 4.08 7.14 -0.07
CA PRO A 188 3.91 8.36 0.70
C PRO A 188 3.75 8.10 2.21
N LEU A 189 4.06 6.91 2.69
CA LEU A 189 3.75 6.47 4.04
C LEU A 189 4.30 7.42 5.10
N GLY A 190 5.56 7.84 5.00
CA GLY A 190 6.20 8.72 5.99
C GLY A 190 5.38 9.98 6.31
N PRO A 191 5.10 10.85 5.35
CA PRO A 191 4.26 12.03 5.56
C PRO A 191 2.84 11.72 6.02
N LEU A 192 2.25 10.61 5.54
CA LEU A 192 0.85 10.28 5.86
C LEU A 192 0.67 9.63 7.24
N LEU A 193 1.75 9.18 7.88
CA LEU A 193 1.70 8.69 9.26
C LEU A 193 1.33 9.79 10.28
N VAL A 194 1.49 11.07 9.94
CA VAL A 194 1.07 12.18 10.82
C VAL A 194 -0.43 12.16 11.15
N ARG A 195 -1.23 11.44 10.37
CA ARG A 195 -2.66 11.22 10.66
C ARG A 195 -2.91 10.24 11.82
N ALA A 196 -1.91 9.42 12.16
CA ALA A 196 -2.06 8.45 13.24
C ALA A 196 -2.17 9.16 14.60
N PRO A 197 -3.15 8.79 15.43
CA PRO A 197 -3.33 9.42 16.74
C PRO A 197 -2.04 9.40 17.58
N GLY A 198 -1.67 10.54 18.12
CA GLY A 198 -0.47 10.68 18.96
C GLY A 198 0.87 10.66 18.22
N PHE A 199 0.92 10.38 16.91
CA PHE A 199 2.18 10.32 16.17
C PHE A 199 2.84 11.71 16.08
N VAL A 200 2.08 12.76 15.86
CA VAL A 200 2.60 14.15 15.85
C VAL A 200 3.22 14.51 17.20
N ASN A 201 2.60 14.13 18.29
CA ASN A 201 3.15 14.37 19.62
C ASN A 201 4.48 13.61 19.83
N ARG A 202 4.54 12.36 19.42
CA ARG A 202 5.79 11.57 19.47
C ARG A 202 6.90 12.19 18.62
N LEU A 203 6.60 12.58 17.37
CA LEU A 203 7.55 13.27 16.50
C LEU A 203 8.11 14.53 17.14
N ALA A 204 7.30 15.30 17.85
CA ALA A 204 7.68 16.58 18.45
C ALA A 204 8.50 16.44 19.73
N HIS A 205 8.29 15.36 20.50
CA HIS A 205 8.77 15.29 21.90
C HIS A 205 9.59 14.04 22.22
N GLU A 206 9.62 13.05 21.33
CA GLU A 206 10.33 11.79 21.57
C GLU A 206 11.44 11.57 20.52
N PRO A 207 12.58 10.96 20.89
CA PRO A 207 13.56 10.53 19.91
C PRO A 207 13.05 9.32 19.10
N PRO A 208 13.56 9.07 17.88
CA PRO A 208 13.24 7.85 17.14
C PRO A 208 13.74 6.60 17.89
N PRO A 209 13.13 5.42 17.69
CA PRO A 209 12.04 5.17 16.73
C PRO A 209 10.67 5.64 17.23
N TRP A 210 9.84 6.11 16.33
CA TRP A 210 8.48 6.58 16.66
C TRP A 210 7.40 5.51 16.53
N LEU A 211 7.67 4.45 15.79
CA LEU A 211 6.77 3.31 15.59
C LEU A 211 7.49 2.01 15.93
N ASP A 212 6.73 1.05 16.46
CA ASP A 212 7.24 -0.27 16.79
C ASP A 212 7.09 -1.21 15.58
N PRO A 213 8.17 -1.81 15.10
CA PRO A 213 8.11 -2.81 14.03
C PRO A 213 7.22 -4.02 14.34
N ALA A 214 7.03 -4.34 15.61
CA ALA A 214 6.13 -5.41 16.03
C ALA A 214 4.66 -5.11 15.69
N ASP A 215 4.27 -3.84 15.71
CA ASP A 215 2.90 -3.44 15.41
C ASP A 215 2.45 -3.81 13.98
N ILE A 216 3.40 -4.08 13.08
CA ILE A 216 3.14 -4.55 11.71
C ILE A 216 3.68 -5.94 11.43
N GLY A 217 3.98 -6.72 12.45
CA GLY A 217 4.39 -8.11 12.35
C GLY A 217 5.87 -8.34 12.00
N LEU A 218 6.72 -7.32 12.06
CA LEU A 218 8.14 -7.48 11.70
C LEU A 218 8.97 -8.20 12.78
N ASN A 219 8.46 -8.38 13.97
CA ASN A 219 9.17 -9.10 15.04
C ASN A 219 8.82 -10.59 15.10
N ASP A 220 7.70 -10.97 14.52
CA ASP A 220 7.26 -12.36 14.49
C ASP A 220 8.04 -13.16 13.44
N ILE A 221 8.47 -14.36 13.80
CA ILE A 221 9.09 -15.26 12.84
C ILE A 221 7.99 -15.88 11.97
N ALA A 222 8.16 -15.86 10.66
CA ALA A 222 7.27 -16.53 9.73
C ALA A 222 7.19 -18.03 9.99
N HIS A 223 6.12 -18.68 9.60
CA HIS A 223 5.96 -20.14 9.79
C HIS A 223 7.03 -20.95 9.07
N SER A 224 7.59 -20.42 7.99
CA SER A 224 8.76 -20.98 7.29
C SER A 224 10.07 -20.85 8.06
N GLY A 225 10.07 -20.18 9.23
CA GLY A 225 11.28 -19.85 9.99
C GLY A 225 12.04 -18.63 9.47
N ALA A 226 11.54 -17.99 8.42
CA ALA A 226 12.15 -16.77 7.87
C ALA A 226 11.90 -15.56 8.78
N ARG A 227 12.89 -14.68 8.89
CA ARG A 227 12.69 -13.37 9.53
C ARG A 227 11.92 -12.45 8.58
N PRO A 228 10.86 -11.78 9.05
CA PRO A 228 10.14 -10.85 8.21
C PRO A 228 11.01 -9.65 7.81
N LEU A 229 10.83 -9.19 6.58
CA LEU A 229 11.62 -8.12 6.00
C LEU A 229 10.72 -7.11 5.29
N TRP A 230 10.95 -5.83 5.53
CA TRP A 230 10.32 -4.75 4.79
C TRP A 230 11.32 -4.15 3.80
N LEU A 231 11.01 -4.25 2.51
CA LEU A 231 11.76 -3.65 1.42
C LEU A 231 10.99 -2.43 0.90
N ASN A 232 11.43 -1.24 1.26
CA ASN A 232 10.84 0.01 0.78
C ASN A 232 11.63 0.51 -0.42
N VAL A 233 11.01 0.50 -1.59
CA VAL A 233 11.62 0.97 -2.85
C VAL A 233 11.19 2.40 -3.09
N TRP A 234 12.13 3.31 -3.07
CA TRP A 234 11.88 4.73 -3.29
C TRP A 234 12.82 5.33 -4.33
N ASP A 235 12.45 6.49 -4.90
CA ASP A 235 13.26 7.19 -5.89
C ASP A 235 13.23 8.70 -5.60
N ARG A 236 14.39 9.34 -5.62
CA ARG A 236 14.53 10.80 -5.37
C ARG A 236 13.80 11.68 -6.38
N HIS A 237 13.53 11.15 -7.57
CA HIS A 237 12.74 11.84 -8.61
C HIS A 237 11.24 11.62 -8.46
N ASP A 238 10.83 10.75 -7.56
CA ASP A 238 9.42 10.53 -7.22
C ASP A 238 9.04 11.37 -6.00
N VAL A 239 8.34 12.48 -6.25
CA VAL A 239 7.99 13.50 -5.25
C VAL A 239 7.06 13.01 -4.14
N VAL A 240 6.47 11.82 -4.30
CA VAL A 240 5.59 11.22 -3.28
C VAL A 240 6.22 10.01 -2.58
N SER A 241 7.46 9.69 -2.90
CA SER A 241 8.18 8.52 -2.40
C SER A 241 9.20 8.90 -1.33
N PHE A 242 9.13 8.23 -0.18
CA PHE A 242 9.97 8.55 0.97
C PHE A 242 10.62 7.31 1.59
N PRO A 243 11.83 7.45 2.17
CA PRO A 243 12.41 6.42 3.02
C PRO A 243 11.59 6.25 4.30
N VAL A 244 11.57 5.05 4.87
CA VAL A 244 10.76 4.71 6.06
C VAL A 244 11.59 4.13 7.21
N SER A 245 12.80 3.64 6.97
CA SER A 245 13.61 2.97 7.99
C SER A 245 13.86 3.85 9.22
N GLY A 246 14.08 5.16 9.03
CA GLY A 246 14.29 6.10 10.13
C GLY A 246 13.09 6.27 11.06
N ILE A 247 11.87 5.96 10.59
CA ILE A 247 10.64 6.10 11.38
C ILE A 247 10.49 4.96 12.38
N TYR A 248 10.86 3.74 11.96
CA TYR A 248 10.68 2.52 12.72
C TYR A 248 11.92 2.09 13.51
N GLY A 249 13.10 2.58 13.16
CA GLY A 249 14.36 2.21 13.82
C GLY A 249 14.64 0.70 13.84
N ALA A 250 14.12 -0.06 12.88
CA ALA A 250 14.08 -1.52 12.89
C ALA A 250 15.39 -2.22 12.50
N GLY A 251 16.50 -1.52 12.53
CA GLY A 251 17.81 -2.11 12.21
C GLY A 251 17.88 -2.62 10.77
N ASP A 252 18.20 -3.91 10.61
CA ASP A 252 18.35 -4.57 9.31
C ASP A 252 17.05 -5.12 8.71
N ARG A 253 15.94 -5.04 9.45
CA ARG A 253 14.63 -5.57 9.00
C ARG A 253 13.86 -4.65 8.08
N ILE A 254 14.20 -3.35 8.06
CA ILE A 254 13.62 -2.38 7.13
C ILE A 254 14.75 -1.84 6.27
N ARG A 255 14.64 -2.03 4.98
CA ARG A 255 15.63 -1.58 4.01
C ARG A 255 15.02 -0.62 3.02
N ASP A 256 15.51 0.61 3.03
CA ASP A 256 15.22 1.60 1.99
C ASP A 256 16.10 1.32 0.77
N LEU A 257 15.49 0.96 -0.35
CA LEU A 257 16.16 0.60 -1.60
C LEU A 257 15.99 1.71 -2.64
N TYR A 258 17.08 2.12 -3.25
CA TYR A 258 17.12 3.14 -4.29
C TYR A 258 17.60 2.57 -5.64
N PRO A 259 16.71 1.98 -6.47
CA PRO A 259 17.10 1.38 -7.75
C PRO A 259 17.24 2.38 -8.90
N ASP A 260 17.07 3.69 -8.68
CA ASP A 260 17.09 4.72 -9.71
C ASP A 260 16.11 4.38 -10.86
N VAL A 261 14.83 4.51 -10.55
CA VAL A 261 13.72 4.04 -11.40
C VAL A 261 13.59 4.88 -12.67
N SER A 262 13.77 6.19 -12.56
CA SER A 262 13.66 7.12 -13.69
C SER A 262 14.31 8.46 -13.39
N ASP A 263 15.08 8.98 -14.34
CA ASP A 263 15.63 10.34 -14.31
C ASP A 263 14.57 11.43 -14.59
N TRP A 264 13.34 11.02 -14.92
CA TRP A 264 12.25 11.93 -15.27
C TRP A 264 11.16 11.92 -14.20
N PRO A 265 11.08 12.96 -13.32
CA PRO A 265 10.15 12.99 -12.20
C PRO A 265 8.70 12.64 -12.52
N PRO A 266 8.07 13.19 -13.59
CA PRO A 266 6.68 12.87 -13.92
C PRO A 266 6.40 11.41 -14.24
N ARG A 267 7.44 10.62 -14.53
CA ARG A 267 7.31 9.19 -14.87
C ARG A 267 7.83 8.26 -13.77
N ALA A 268 8.58 8.79 -12.81
CA ALA A 268 9.19 7.98 -11.76
C ALA A 268 8.12 7.19 -11.00
N HIS A 269 7.07 7.88 -10.54
CA HIS A 269 6.01 7.30 -9.72
C HIS A 269 5.28 6.11 -10.36
N GLY A 270 4.99 6.16 -11.64
CA GLY A 270 4.24 5.09 -12.34
C GLY A 270 5.07 3.91 -12.84
N ARG A 271 6.41 3.91 -12.64
CA ARG A 271 7.28 2.92 -13.27
C ARG A 271 7.69 1.74 -12.40
N TYR A 272 7.48 1.79 -11.11
CA TYR A 272 7.96 0.77 -10.18
C TYR A 272 7.55 -0.65 -10.58
N TRP A 273 6.29 -0.87 -10.91
CA TRP A 273 5.76 -2.17 -11.30
C TRP A 273 6.46 -2.80 -12.50
N LYS A 274 6.94 -1.99 -13.44
CA LYS A 274 7.50 -2.41 -14.74
C LYS A 274 9.02 -2.28 -14.81
N SER A 275 9.64 -1.69 -13.79
CA SER A 275 11.07 -1.40 -13.79
C SER A 275 11.91 -2.65 -13.56
N ARG A 276 12.73 -3.01 -14.55
CA ARG A 276 13.70 -4.11 -14.42
C ARG A 276 14.72 -3.85 -13.31
N LYS A 277 15.08 -2.58 -13.05
CA LYS A 277 15.97 -2.20 -11.95
C LYS A 277 15.32 -2.55 -10.61
N VAL A 278 14.04 -2.21 -10.42
CA VAL A 278 13.26 -2.57 -9.22
C VAL A 278 13.24 -4.09 -9.03
N HIS A 279 12.87 -4.84 -10.08
CA HIS A 279 12.79 -6.30 -9.99
C HIS A 279 14.11 -6.94 -9.55
N LYS A 280 15.23 -6.51 -10.15
CA LYS A 280 16.56 -7.01 -9.80
C LYS A 280 16.99 -6.59 -8.38
N THR A 281 16.67 -5.38 -7.99
CA THR A 281 16.99 -4.88 -6.64
C THR A 281 16.21 -5.65 -5.58
N LEU A 282 14.90 -5.81 -5.78
CA LEU A 282 14.08 -6.64 -4.89
C LEU A 282 14.59 -8.09 -4.82
N ALA A 283 14.90 -8.70 -5.97
CA ALA A 283 15.39 -10.08 -6.01
C ALA A 283 16.69 -10.27 -5.21
N ARG A 284 17.61 -9.28 -5.23
CA ARG A 284 18.87 -9.34 -4.47
C ARG A 284 18.63 -9.44 -2.96
N PHE A 285 17.58 -8.81 -2.45
CA PHE A 285 17.27 -8.74 -1.03
C PHE A 285 16.09 -9.61 -0.63
N TRP A 286 15.60 -10.45 -1.57
CA TRP A 286 14.35 -11.17 -1.34
C TRP A 286 14.45 -12.21 -0.21
N ASP A 287 15.56 -12.90 -0.10
CA ASP A 287 15.78 -13.97 0.88
C ASP A 287 16.95 -13.66 1.87
N SER A 288 17.27 -12.37 2.05
CA SER A 288 18.40 -11.92 2.90
C SER A 288 17.98 -11.64 4.34
#